data_75ed0582d6cb94b00e4ec0b4f6016ba5
#
_entry.id   75ed0582d6cb94b00e4ec0b4f6016ba5
#
_cell.length_a   1.000
_cell.length_b   1.000
_cell.length_c   1.000
_cell.angle_alpha   90.00
_cell.angle_beta   90.00
_cell.angle_gamma   90.00
#
_symmetry.space_group_name_H-M   'P 1'
#
loop_
_entity.id
_entity.type
_entity.pdbx_description
1 polymer ?
#
loop_
_entity_poly.entity_id
_entity_poly.type
_entity_poly.pdbx_seq_one_letter_code
_entity_poly.pdbx_strand_id
1 'polypeptide(L)'
;MTDGAHDGAPRQRRDARRNRELLLEAAHEVFTEQGLDAALDVIARRAGVGNATLYRHFPTRAALVDAVFRDSLTGTMDAGERARKAPDAWAGLTGYLEVVFGALAADRGSNDLMTTHLRGVDSLEAVHEHNRRTVDALLTRLRDEGTVRADVTTEDVLFGLAALGRAVPALTAATATATAATATAATATAASAPAAVTGPDAWRRPLALFLGGLRTAPAAAALPAPALTAAELGEVLRELGPHRTRAGDREPRA
;
A
#
# COMPACT_ATOMS: atom_id res chain seq x y z
N MET A 1 -33.58 -42.07 29.03
CA MET A 1 -32.43 -42.18 28.12
C MET A 1 -32.61 -41.14 27.02
N THR A 2 -31.94 -40.04 27.14
CA THR A 2 -31.63 -39.10 26.02
C THR A 2 -30.86 -37.93 26.62
N ASP A 3 -29.56 -37.98 26.55
CA ASP A 3 -28.76 -36.77 26.69
C ASP A 3 -27.42 -36.99 25.98
N GLY A 4 -27.25 -36.40 24.82
CA GLY A 4 -26.10 -36.66 23.98
C GLY A 4 -25.94 -35.67 22.80
N ALA A 5 -26.53 -34.45 22.82
CA ALA A 5 -26.56 -33.61 21.62
C ALA A 5 -26.13 -32.13 21.84
N HIS A 6 -25.35 -31.78 22.88
CA HIS A 6 -25.08 -30.34 23.13
C HIS A 6 -23.63 -29.92 23.32
N ASP A 7 -22.64 -30.82 23.18
CA ASP A 7 -21.21 -30.42 23.40
C ASP A 7 -20.42 -30.06 22.11
N GLY A 8 -20.98 -30.26 20.94
CA GLY A 8 -20.30 -29.99 19.65
C GLY A 8 -20.23 -28.50 19.22
N ALA A 9 -21.20 -27.69 19.58
CA ALA A 9 -21.34 -26.32 19.10
C ALA A 9 -20.24 -25.34 19.60
N PRO A 10 -19.84 -25.37 20.89
CA PRO A 10 -18.76 -24.49 21.39
C PRO A 10 -17.40 -24.83 20.82
N ARG A 11 -17.10 -26.13 20.63
CA ARG A 11 -15.84 -26.63 20.05
C ARG A 11 -15.74 -26.25 18.56
N GLN A 12 -16.79 -26.47 17.79
CA GLN A 12 -16.83 -26.14 16.38
C GLN A 12 -16.68 -24.63 16.12
N ARG A 13 -17.26 -23.76 16.96
CA ARG A 13 -17.06 -22.31 16.88
C ARG A 13 -15.63 -21.90 17.19
N ARG A 14 -14.99 -22.54 18.16
CA ARG A 14 -13.59 -22.30 18.54
C ARG A 14 -12.65 -22.71 17.40
N ASP A 15 -12.87 -23.87 16.81
CA ASP A 15 -12.08 -24.39 15.68
C ASP A 15 -12.27 -23.50 14.44
N ALA A 16 -13.49 -23.04 14.15
CA ALA A 16 -13.76 -22.11 13.05
C ALA A 16 -13.04 -20.76 13.24
N ARG A 17 -13.07 -20.21 14.46
CA ARG A 17 -12.35 -18.97 14.78
C ARG A 17 -10.84 -19.14 14.61
N ARG A 18 -10.28 -20.23 15.15
CA ARG A 18 -8.85 -20.53 15.00
C ARG A 18 -8.44 -20.68 13.54
N ASN A 19 -9.21 -21.42 12.74
CA ASN A 19 -8.94 -21.57 11.31
C ASN A 19 -8.98 -20.22 10.57
N ARG A 20 -9.89 -19.32 10.96
CA ARG A 20 -9.96 -17.98 10.38
C ARG A 20 -8.72 -17.16 10.72
N GLU A 21 -8.24 -17.21 11.96
CA GLU A 21 -7.01 -16.53 12.41
C GLU A 21 -5.78 -17.05 11.64
N LEU A 22 -5.62 -18.38 11.53
CA LEU A 22 -4.54 -19.00 10.74
C LEU A 22 -4.57 -18.60 9.26
N LEU A 23 -5.77 -18.51 8.68
CA LEU A 23 -5.93 -18.08 7.30
C LEU A 23 -5.54 -16.62 7.10
N LEU A 24 -5.87 -15.71 8.03
CA LEU A 24 -5.50 -14.30 7.95
C LEU A 24 -3.99 -14.10 8.09
N GLU A 25 -3.35 -14.81 9.04
CA GLU A 25 -1.90 -14.77 9.23
C GLU A 25 -1.16 -15.27 7.99
N ALA A 26 -1.52 -16.47 7.50
CA ALA A 26 -0.93 -17.03 6.29
C ALA A 26 -1.19 -16.17 5.05
N ALA A 27 -2.37 -15.55 4.94
CA ALA A 27 -2.68 -14.65 3.83
C ALA A 27 -1.84 -13.39 3.88
N HIS A 28 -1.66 -12.78 5.05
CA HIS A 28 -0.79 -11.61 5.22
C HIS A 28 0.65 -11.93 4.79
N GLU A 29 1.23 -13.05 5.26
CA GLU A 29 2.57 -13.48 4.87
C GLU A 29 2.70 -13.68 3.34
N VAL A 30 1.75 -14.44 2.75
CA VAL A 30 1.78 -14.73 1.32
C VAL A 30 1.61 -13.47 0.48
N PHE A 31 0.72 -12.56 0.86
CA PHE A 31 0.55 -11.29 0.16
C PHE A 31 1.76 -10.36 0.31
N THR A 32 2.41 -10.37 1.47
CA THR A 32 3.67 -9.65 1.70
C THR A 32 4.80 -10.15 0.77
N GLU A 33 4.92 -11.47 0.63
CA GLU A 33 5.98 -12.10 -0.17
C GLU A 33 5.72 -12.04 -1.68
N GLN A 34 4.47 -12.30 -2.10
CA GLN A 34 4.10 -12.61 -3.48
C GLN A 34 3.17 -11.57 -4.12
N GLY A 35 2.64 -10.64 -3.34
CA GLY A 35 1.63 -9.66 -3.79
C GLY A 35 0.21 -10.23 -3.78
N LEU A 36 -0.76 -9.37 -4.12
CA LEU A 36 -2.19 -9.71 -4.04
C LEU A 36 -2.66 -10.74 -5.09
N ASP A 37 -1.88 -11.01 -6.12
CA ASP A 37 -2.19 -12.02 -7.14
C ASP A 37 -1.82 -13.45 -6.72
N ALA A 38 -1.19 -13.63 -5.54
CA ALA A 38 -0.82 -14.95 -5.02
C ALA A 38 -2.00 -15.93 -5.02
N ALA A 39 -1.74 -17.18 -5.39
CA ALA A 39 -2.79 -18.20 -5.48
C ALA A 39 -3.36 -18.54 -4.10
N LEU A 40 -4.69 -18.65 -3.98
CA LEU A 40 -5.36 -18.90 -2.70
C LEU A 40 -5.05 -20.28 -2.12
N ASP A 41 -4.71 -21.27 -2.96
CA ASP A 41 -4.27 -22.60 -2.52
C ASP A 41 -2.93 -22.58 -1.78
N VAL A 42 -2.04 -21.63 -2.13
CA VAL A 42 -0.79 -21.38 -1.39
C VAL A 42 -1.10 -20.90 0.01
N ILE A 43 -2.08 -20.01 0.17
CA ILE A 43 -2.54 -19.52 1.47
C ILE A 43 -3.15 -20.65 2.31
N ALA A 44 -4.07 -21.43 1.74
CA ALA A 44 -4.69 -22.55 2.44
C ALA A 44 -3.65 -23.56 2.93
N ARG A 45 -2.69 -23.89 2.07
CA ARG A 45 -1.57 -24.81 2.39
C ARG A 45 -0.68 -24.26 3.50
N ARG A 46 -0.33 -22.96 3.46
CA ARG A 46 0.48 -22.31 4.51
C ARG A 46 -0.27 -22.26 5.85
N ALA A 47 -1.58 -22.03 5.84
CA ALA A 47 -2.44 -22.07 7.02
C ALA A 47 -2.69 -23.47 7.59
N GLY A 48 -2.28 -24.51 6.86
CA GLY A 48 -2.54 -25.91 7.25
C GLY A 48 -4.02 -26.31 7.16
N VAL A 49 -4.82 -25.66 6.31
CA VAL A 49 -6.24 -25.95 6.12
C VAL A 49 -6.56 -26.31 4.66
N GLY A 50 -7.68 -27.01 4.44
CA GLY A 50 -8.13 -27.32 3.09
C GLY A 50 -8.74 -26.11 2.38
N ASN A 51 -8.66 -26.07 1.03
CA ASN A 51 -9.25 -25.02 0.19
C ASN A 51 -10.74 -24.81 0.48
N ALA A 52 -11.51 -25.88 0.71
CA ALA A 52 -12.92 -25.79 1.07
C ALA A 52 -13.16 -24.99 2.37
N THR A 53 -12.24 -25.09 3.33
CA THR A 53 -12.27 -24.30 4.57
C THR A 53 -11.98 -22.85 4.31
N LEU A 54 -10.99 -22.53 3.46
CA LEU A 54 -10.68 -21.17 3.03
C LEU A 54 -11.92 -20.52 2.40
N TYR A 55 -12.51 -21.15 1.37
CA TYR A 55 -13.68 -20.59 0.68
C TYR A 55 -14.93 -20.47 1.56
N ARG A 56 -15.06 -21.30 2.60
CA ARG A 56 -16.14 -21.15 3.58
C ARG A 56 -15.97 -19.92 4.46
N HIS A 57 -14.73 -19.54 4.80
CA HIS A 57 -14.44 -18.33 5.59
C HIS A 57 -14.37 -17.07 4.74
N PHE A 58 -13.84 -17.19 3.53
CA PHE A 58 -13.62 -16.10 2.59
C PHE A 58 -14.08 -16.52 1.19
N PRO A 59 -15.37 -16.27 0.85
CA PRO A 59 -15.95 -16.74 -0.40
C PRO A 59 -15.28 -16.17 -1.65
N THR A 60 -14.63 -15.00 -1.52
CA THR A 60 -13.94 -14.32 -2.61
C THR A 60 -12.54 -13.88 -2.17
N ARG A 61 -11.63 -13.68 -3.13
CA ARG A 61 -10.33 -13.05 -2.90
C ARG A 61 -10.50 -11.68 -2.24
N ALA A 62 -11.42 -10.87 -2.74
CA ALA A 62 -11.70 -9.53 -2.20
C ALA A 62 -12.06 -9.57 -0.72
N ALA A 63 -12.90 -10.53 -0.27
CA ALA A 63 -13.25 -10.69 1.13
C ALA A 63 -12.05 -11.08 2.02
N LEU A 64 -11.10 -11.86 1.48
CA LEU A 64 -9.86 -12.19 2.20
C LEU A 64 -8.94 -10.98 2.29
N VAL A 65 -8.72 -10.28 1.19
CA VAL A 65 -7.91 -9.05 1.12
C VAL A 65 -8.46 -8.00 2.09
N ASP A 66 -9.78 -7.74 2.05
CA ASP A 66 -10.45 -6.81 2.96
C ASP A 66 -10.20 -7.15 4.43
N ALA A 67 -10.30 -8.43 4.77
CA ALA A 67 -10.10 -8.87 6.15
C ALA A 67 -8.63 -8.80 6.61
N VAL A 68 -7.67 -9.03 5.71
CA VAL A 68 -6.23 -8.98 6.01
C VAL A 68 -5.74 -7.56 6.26
N PHE A 69 -6.17 -6.61 5.41
CA PHE A 69 -5.62 -5.25 5.42
C PHE A 69 -6.47 -4.22 6.15
N ARG A 70 -7.58 -4.62 6.76
CA ARG A 70 -8.53 -3.73 7.42
C ARG A 70 -7.89 -2.78 8.44
N ASP A 71 -7.00 -3.28 9.28
CA ASP A 71 -6.36 -2.48 10.32
C ASP A 71 -5.40 -1.44 9.72
N SER A 72 -4.65 -1.81 8.68
CA SER A 72 -3.77 -0.90 7.95
C SER A 72 -4.56 0.21 7.25
N LEU A 73 -5.67 -0.14 6.61
CA LEU A 73 -6.56 0.82 5.95
C LEU A 73 -7.19 1.79 6.98
N THR A 74 -7.61 1.29 8.13
CA THR A 74 -8.14 2.11 9.23
C THR A 74 -7.09 3.09 9.74
N GLY A 75 -5.83 2.64 9.92
CA GLY A 75 -4.72 3.49 10.33
C GLY A 75 -4.45 4.65 9.35
N THR A 76 -4.60 4.40 8.06
CA THR A 76 -4.48 5.43 7.01
C THR A 76 -5.62 6.46 7.11
N MET A 77 -6.85 6.02 7.35
CA MET A 77 -7.99 6.92 7.52
C MET A 77 -7.84 7.80 8.77
N ASP A 78 -7.41 7.23 9.88
CA ASP A 78 -7.13 7.99 11.12
C ASP A 78 -6.02 9.04 10.93
N ALA A 79 -4.99 8.70 10.15
CA ALA A 79 -3.94 9.65 9.82
C ALA A 79 -4.49 10.83 8.99
N GLY A 80 -5.37 10.58 8.04
CA GLY A 80 -6.04 11.62 7.26
C GLY A 80 -6.92 12.53 8.11
N GLU A 81 -7.67 11.96 9.08
CA GLU A 81 -8.45 12.76 10.03
C GLU A 81 -7.57 13.70 10.87
N ARG A 82 -6.43 13.19 11.34
CA ARG A 82 -5.47 14.02 12.09
C ARG A 82 -4.87 15.11 11.22
N ALA A 83 -4.50 14.79 9.98
CA ALA A 83 -3.92 15.73 9.04
C ALA A 83 -4.85 16.90 8.72
N ARG A 84 -6.14 16.63 8.48
CA ARG A 84 -7.14 17.70 8.22
C ARG A 84 -7.32 18.64 9.40
N LYS A 85 -7.10 18.16 10.63
CA LYS A 85 -7.19 18.94 11.87
C LYS A 85 -5.87 19.62 12.26
N ALA A 86 -4.78 19.37 11.54
CA ALA A 86 -3.48 19.96 11.85
C ALA A 86 -3.53 21.49 11.73
N PRO A 87 -2.98 22.23 12.71
CA PRO A 87 -2.90 23.71 12.63
C PRO A 87 -2.14 24.20 11.39
N ASP A 88 -1.04 23.56 11.06
CA ASP A 88 -0.23 23.77 9.87
C ASP A 88 -0.66 22.78 8.78
N ALA A 89 -1.24 23.30 7.68
CA ALA A 89 -1.73 22.49 6.59
C ALA A 89 -0.60 21.77 5.83
N TRP A 90 0.59 22.38 5.72
CA TRP A 90 1.74 21.78 5.07
C TRP A 90 2.30 20.61 5.89
N ALA A 91 2.45 20.78 7.19
CA ALA A 91 2.84 19.70 8.08
C ALA A 91 1.79 18.57 8.07
N GLY A 92 0.49 18.93 8.02
CA GLY A 92 -0.61 17.98 7.86
C GLY A 92 -0.47 17.14 6.59
N LEU A 93 -0.28 17.75 5.42
CA LEU A 93 -0.12 17.08 4.14
C LEU A 93 1.13 16.19 4.13
N THR A 94 2.27 16.74 4.56
CA THR A 94 3.54 16.01 4.59
C THR A 94 3.46 14.78 5.50
N GLY A 95 3.00 14.97 6.74
CA GLY A 95 2.88 13.87 7.69
C GLY A 95 1.87 12.81 7.25
N TYR A 96 0.78 13.20 6.59
CA TYR A 96 -0.17 12.26 6.02
C TYR A 96 0.45 11.41 4.90
N LEU A 97 1.12 12.04 3.95
CA LEU A 97 1.78 11.32 2.86
C LEU A 97 2.93 10.43 3.38
N GLU A 98 3.64 10.85 4.43
CA GLU A 98 4.64 9.99 5.08
C GLU A 98 4.03 8.72 5.69
N VAL A 99 2.85 8.81 6.32
CA VAL A 99 2.13 7.63 6.82
C VAL A 99 1.71 6.71 5.67
N VAL A 100 1.15 7.27 4.59
CA VAL A 100 0.74 6.49 3.42
C VAL A 100 1.94 5.79 2.79
N PHE A 101 3.03 6.51 2.53
CA PHE A 101 4.25 5.92 1.95
C PHE A 101 4.92 4.91 2.87
N GLY A 102 4.89 5.13 4.19
CA GLY A 102 5.33 4.14 5.17
C GLY A 102 4.55 2.83 5.07
N ALA A 103 3.23 2.91 4.92
CA ALA A 103 2.39 1.73 4.69
C ALA A 103 2.70 1.04 3.35
N LEU A 104 2.92 1.82 2.27
CA LEU A 104 3.34 1.27 0.95
C LEU A 104 4.71 0.58 1.00
N ALA A 105 5.59 1.02 1.89
CA ALA A 105 6.93 0.46 2.06
C ALA A 105 6.96 -0.76 3.00
N ALA A 106 5.93 -0.94 3.82
CA ALA A 106 5.89 -2.00 4.83
C ALA A 106 5.89 -3.39 4.20
N ASP A 107 5.08 -3.57 3.15
CA ASP A 107 4.97 -4.84 2.46
C ASP A 107 4.39 -4.69 1.04
N ARG A 108 4.59 -5.74 0.22
CA ARG A 108 4.16 -5.75 -1.17
C ARG A 108 2.65 -5.81 -1.32
N GLY A 109 1.95 -6.52 -0.43
CA GLY A 109 0.50 -6.63 -0.47
C GLY A 109 -0.17 -5.29 -0.18
N SER A 110 0.30 -4.56 0.83
CA SER A 110 -0.14 -3.19 1.11
C SER A 110 0.11 -2.25 -0.05
N ASN A 111 1.29 -2.37 -0.71
CA ASN A 111 1.61 -1.58 -1.90
C ASN A 111 0.65 -1.87 -3.05
N ASP A 112 0.47 -3.14 -3.41
CA ASP A 112 -0.46 -3.55 -4.47
C ASP A 112 -1.88 -3.05 -4.18
N LEU A 113 -2.34 -3.15 -2.91
CA LEU A 113 -3.67 -2.72 -2.49
C LEU A 113 -3.89 -1.22 -2.71
N MET A 114 -2.94 -0.40 -2.27
CA MET A 114 -3.12 1.07 -2.25
C MET A 114 -2.79 1.75 -3.58
N THR A 115 -2.00 1.10 -4.46
CA THR A 115 -1.57 1.67 -5.75
C THR A 115 -2.37 1.16 -6.93
N THR A 116 -3.31 0.23 -6.72
CA THR A 116 -4.13 -0.36 -7.78
C THR A 116 -5.62 -0.25 -7.46
N HIS A 117 -6.45 -0.42 -8.47
CA HIS A 117 -7.90 -0.37 -8.32
C HIS A 117 -8.49 -1.79 -8.28
N LEU A 118 -8.52 -2.41 -7.09
CA LEU A 118 -9.16 -3.71 -6.89
C LEU A 118 -10.66 -3.52 -6.67
N ARG A 119 -11.48 -4.13 -7.54
CA ARG A 119 -12.95 -4.09 -7.41
C ARG A 119 -13.43 -5.03 -6.32
N GLY A 120 -14.48 -4.61 -5.59
CA GLY A 120 -15.16 -5.44 -4.60
C GLY A 120 -14.43 -5.54 -3.26
N VAL A 121 -13.51 -4.61 -2.98
CA VAL A 121 -12.90 -4.40 -1.66
C VAL A 121 -13.44 -3.07 -1.12
N ASP A 122 -14.56 -3.15 -0.40
CA ASP A 122 -15.31 -1.95 0.04
C ASP A 122 -14.49 -1.03 0.94
N SER A 123 -13.65 -1.60 1.81
CA SER A 123 -12.75 -0.82 2.66
C SER A 123 -11.69 -0.05 1.86
N LEU A 124 -11.23 -0.58 0.74
CA LEU A 124 -10.29 0.10 -0.14
C LEU A 124 -10.97 1.26 -0.89
N GLU A 125 -12.20 1.08 -1.36
CA GLU A 125 -12.97 2.15 -1.99
C GLU A 125 -13.20 3.30 -1.00
N ALA A 126 -13.52 2.98 0.25
CA ALA A 126 -13.66 3.96 1.33
C ALA A 126 -12.36 4.71 1.62
N VAL A 127 -11.21 4.03 1.59
CA VAL A 127 -9.89 4.66 1.77
C VAL A 127 -9.52 5.55 0.59
N HIS A 128 -9.76 5.14 -0.65
CA HIS A 128 -9.50 5.97 -1.81
C HIS A 128 -10.31 7.27 -1.77
N GLU A 129 -11.59 7.18 -1.42
CA GLU A 129 -12.44 8.36 -1.24
C GLU A 129 -11.99 9.23 -0.06
N HIS A 130 -11.55 8.60 1.04
CA HIS A 130 -10.99 9.30 2.18
C HIS A 130 -9.68 10.03 1.82
N ASN A 131 -8.78 9.39 1.07
CA ASN A 131 -7.54 9.98 0.57
C ASN A 131 -7.83 11.21 -0.29
N ARG A 132 -8.77 11.09 -1.23
CA ARG A 132 -9.22 12.20 -2.08
C ARG A 132 -9.69 13.38 -1.25
N ARG A 133 -10.63 13.17 -0.34
CA ARG A 133 -11.16 14.23 0.53
C ARG A 133 -10.10 14.86 1.42
N THR A 134 -9.16 14.05 1.92
CA THR A 134 -8.07 14.53 2.78
C THR A 134 -7.11 15.42 2.00
N VAL A 135 -6.68 14.97 0.82
CA VAL A 135 -5.77 15.75 -0.05
C VAL A 135 -6.46 17.03 -0.51
N ASP A 136 -7.71 16.96 -0.95
CA ASP A 136 -8.48 18.11 -1.43
C ASP A 136 -8.64 19.19 -0.35
N ALA A 137 -9.02 18.80 0.86
CA ALA A 137 -9.16 19.72 1.98
C ALA A 137 -7.85 20.40 2.38
N LEU A 138 -6.74 19.64 2.36
CA LEU A 138 -5.41 20.20 2.67
C LEU A 138 -4.89 21.11 1.54
N LEU A 139 -5.06 20.72 0.28
CA LEU A 139 -4.68 21.54 -0.87
C LEU A 139 -5.48 22.86 -0.93
N THR A 140 -6.77 22.84 -0.60
CA THR A 140 -7.59 24.03 -0.53
C THR A 140 -7.00 25.03 0.48
N ARG A 141 -6.73 24.58 1.71
CA ARG A 141 -6.09 25.42 2.73
C ARG A 141 -4.72 25.96 2.27
N LEU A 142 -3.89 25.11 1.68
CA LEU A 142 -2.55 25.47 1.23
C LEU A 142 -2.56 26.45 0.06
N ARG A 143 -3.59 26.41 -0.83
CA ARG A 143 -3.77 27.42 -1.88
C ARG A 143 -4.21 28.76 -1.29
N ASP A 144 -5.13 28.74 -0.32
CA ASP A 144 -5.57 29.96 0.37
C ASP A 144 -4.41 30.63 1.12
N GLU A 145 -3.48 29.83 1.66
CA GLU A 145 -2.25 30.30 2.31
C GLU A 145 -1.14 30.71 1.30
N GLY A 146 -1.33 30.46 -0.01
CA GLY A 146 -0.30 30.69 -1.04
C GLY A 146 0.93 29.79 -0.93
N THR A 147 0.85 28.70 -0.16
CA THR A 147 1.97 27.78 0.10
C THR A 147 2.21 26.83 -1.06
N VAL A 148 1.14 26.39 -1.75
CA VAL A 148 1.23 25.54 -2.94
C VAL A 148 0.81 26.31 -4.20
N ARG A 149 1.25 25.79 -5.34
CA ARG A 149 0.92 26.31 -6.67
C ARG A 149 -0.59 26.25 -6.91
N ALA A 150 -1.13 27.29 -7.53
CA ALA A 150 -2.56 27.37 -7.85
C ALA A 150 -3.00 26.34 -8.93
N ASP A 151 -2.06 25.90 -9.78
CA ASP A 151 -2.28 24.96 -10.88
C ASP A 151 -2.12 23.46 -10.48
N VAL A 152 -1.79 23.15 -9.21
CA VAL A 152 -1.75 21.78 -8.69
C VAL A 152 -3.15 21.34 -8.27
N THR A 153 -3.54 20.13 -8.66
CA THR A 153 -4.85 19.54 -8.35
C THR A 153 -4.74 18.38 -7.35
N THR A 154 -5.88 17.93 -6.85
CA THR A 154 -5.98 16.71 -6.03
C THR A 154 -5.53 15.50 -6.83
N GLU A 155 -5.88 15.43 -8.11
CA GLU A 155 -5.52 14.36 -9.03
C GLU A 155 -4.01 14.27 -9.26
N ASP A 156 -3.31 15.39 -9.34
CA ASP A 156 -1.83 15.41 -9.44
C ASP A 156 -1.19 14.76 -8.21
N VAL A 157 -1.70 15.07 -7.01
CA VAL A 157 -1.17 14.49 -5.77
C VAL A 157 -1.48 13.00 -5.69
N LEU A 158 -2.70 12.58 -6.03
CA LEU A 158 -3.11 11.17 -6.01
C LEU A 158 -2.37 10.35 -7.08
N PHE A 159 -2.16 10.91 -8.27
CA PHE A 159 -1.34 10.28 -9.30
C PHE A 159 0.11 10.11 -8.85
N GLY A 160 0.71 11.19 -8.29
CA GLY A 160 2.06 11.15 -7.75
C GLY A 160 2.21 10.11 -6.64
N LEU A 161 1.22 9.99 -5.75
CA LEU A 161 1.17 8.96 -4.72
C LEU A 161 1.17 7.55 -5.32
N ALA A 162 0.32 7.30 -6.30
CA ALA A 162 0.24 5.98 -6.95
C ALA A 162 1.52 5.68 -7.76
N ALA A 163 2.01 6.63 -8.54
CA ALA A 163 3.19 6.45 -9.39
C ALA A 163 4.47 6.21 -8.56
N LEU A 164 4.72 7.07 -7.57
CA LEU A 164 5.87 6.91 -6.67
C LEU A 164 5.71 5.68 -5.77
N GLY A 165 4.50 5.46 -5.25
CA GLY A 165 4.19 4.31 -4.40
C GLY A 165 4.51 2.98 -5.09
N ARG A 166 4.21 2.84 -6.37
CA ARG A 166 4.56 1.64 -7.13
C ARG A 166 6.06 1.39 -7.26
N ALA A 167 6.89 2.43 -7.17
CA ALA A 167 8.34 2.28 -7.20
C ALA A 167 8.93 1.89 -5.83
N VAL A 168 8.18 2.05 -4.74
CA VAL A 168 8.67 1.83 -3.37
C VAL A 168 9.21 0.41 -3.15
N PRO A 169 8.53 -0.69 -3.55
CA PRO A 169 9.07 -2.04 -3.35
C PRO A 169 10.39 -2.27 -4.09
N ALA A 170 10.57 -1.71 -5.28
CA ALA A 170 11.81 -1.81 -6.02
C ALA A 170 12.94 -1.00 -5.34
N LEU A 171 12.62 0.18 -4.81
CA LEU A 171 13.58 1.00 -4.05
C LEU A 171 14.05 0.28 -2.79
N THR A 172 13.14 -0.29 -2.02
CA THR A 172 13.48 -1.01 -0.77
C THR A 172 14.24 -2.31 -1.05
N ALA A 173 13.89 -3.07 -2.10
CA ALA A 173 14.58 -4.29 -2.50
C ALA A 173 15.99 -4.03 -3.02
N ALA A 174 16.18 -3.02 -3.88
CA ALA A 174 17.49 -2.64 -4.42
C ALA A 174 18.45 -2.22 -3.29
N THR A 175 17.95 -1.54 -2.28
CA THR A 175 18.73 -1.09 -1.13
C THR A 175 19.15 -2.27 -0.23
N ALA A 176 18.27 -3.25 -0.01
CA ALA A 176 18.60 -4.45 0.75
C ALA A 176 19.76 -5.24 0.08
N THR A 177 19.74 -5.36 -1.24
CA THR A 177 20.80 -6.03 -2.02
C THR A 177 22.12 -5.26 -1.95
N ALA A 178 22.10 -3.93 -2.04
CA ALA A 178 23.28 -3.08 -1.92
C ALA A 178 23.91 -3.17 -0.53
N THR A 179 23.08 -3.16 0.53
CA THR A 179 23.54 -3.31 1.92
C THR A 179 24.21 -4.68 2.15
N ALA A 180 23.64 -5.76 1.60
CA ALA A 180 24.23 -7.10 1.71
C ALA A 180 25.58 -7.19 0.95
N ALA A 181 25.68 -6.59 -0.23
CA ALA A 181 26.93 -6.54 -1.00
C ALA A 181 28.03 -5.73 -0.30
N THR A 182 27.65 -4.60 0.35
CA THR A 182 28.60 -3.75 1.09
C THR A 182 29.08 -4.42 2.38
N ALA A 183 28.20 -5.16 3.06
CA ALA A 183 28.56 -5.93 4.25
C ALA A 183 29.57 -7.04 3.94
N THR A 184 29.52 -7.64 2.74
CA THR A 184 30.47 -8.66 2.28
C THR A 184 31.80 -8.05 1.83
N ALA A 185 31.81 -6.76 1.40
CA ALA A 185 33.01 -6.05 0.94
C ALA A 185 33.76 -5.29 2.06
N ALA A 186 33.19 -5.16 3.25
CA ALA A 186 33.71 -4.32 4.35
C ALA A 186 34.95 -4.90 5.11
N THR A 187 35.66 -5.90 4.54
CA THR A 187 37.00 -6.31 5.02
C THR A 187 38.14 -5.55 4.35
N ALA A 188 37.87 -4.53 3.52
CA ALA A 188 38.89 -3.73 2.87
C ALA A 188 38.62 -2.23 3.04
N THR A 189 39.39 -1.61 3.95
CA THR A 189 39.75 -0.18 4.02
C THR A 189 38.62 0.83 4.25
N ALA A 190 38.56 1.33 5.50
CA ALA A 190 37.78 2.47 5.93
C ALA A 190 38.25 3.77 5.23
N ALA A 191 37.59 4.16 4.13
CA ALA A 191 37.59 5.52 3.63
C ALA A 191 36.13 5.94 3.49
N SER A 192 35.77 7.08 4.14
CA SER A 192 34.46 7.70 4.23
C SER A 192 33.71 7.71 2.91
N ALA A 193 32.98 6.65 2.61
CA ALA A 193 31.93 6.69 1.63
C ALA A 193 30.70 7.40 2.25
N PRO A 194 29.99 8.31 1.53
CA PRO A 194 28.75 8.86 2.03
C PRO A 194 27.82 7.70 2.37
N ALA A 195 27.25 7.71 3.56
CA ALA A 195 26.30 6.70 4.01
C ALA A 195 25.27 6.49 2.89
N ALA A 196 25.32 5.32 2.28
CA ALA A 196 24.35 4.98 1.24
C ALA A 196 22.96 5.15 1.85
N VAL A 197 22.16 6.04 1.29
CA VAL A 197 20.73 6.22 1.67
C VAL A 197 20.00 5.00 1.12
N THR A 198 20.28 3.85 1.72
CA THR A 198 19.81 2.54 1.33
C THR A 198 19.19 1.89 2.56
N GLY A 199 17.87 1.85 2.58
CA GLY A 199 17.15 1.31 3.72
C GLY A 199 15.65 1.36 3.51
N PRO A 200 14.86 0.93 4.49
CA PRO A 200 13.40 0.98 4.43
C PRO A 200 12.84 2.39 4.19
N ASP A 201 13.66 3.43 4.38
CA ASP A 201 13.30 4.84 4.21
C ASP A 201 13.70 5.44 2.84
N ALA A 202 14.18 4.66 1.88
CA ALA A 202 14.61 5.13 0.56
C ALA A 202 13.52 5.94 -0.20
N TRP A 203 12.26 5.68 0.07
CA TRP A 203 11.10 6.38 -0.48
C TRP A 203 10.98 7.85 -0.02
N ARG A 204 11.61 8.23 1.11
CA ARG A 204 11.52 9.60 1.65
C ARG A 204 12.12 10.65 0.70
N ARG A 205 13.17 10.28 -0.03
CA ARG A 205 13.81 11.21 -0.98
C ARG A 205 12.91 11.55 -2.18
N PRO A 206 12.37 10.59 -2.96
CA PRO A 206 11.42 10.92 -4.04
C PRO A 206 10.16 11.61 -3.52
N LEU A 207 9.64 11.24 -2.34
CA LEU A 207 8.53 11.96 -1.73
C LEU A 207 8.88 13.42 -1.42
N ALA A 208 10.05 13.70 -0.85
CA ALA A 208 10.49 15.08 -0.57
C ALA A 208 10.65 15.91 -1.85
N LEU A 209 11.17 15.34 -2.92
CA LEU A 209 11.27 15.99 -4.23
C LEU A 209 9.89 16.29 -4.80
N PHE A 210 8.96 15.35 -4.73
CA PHE A 210 7.58 15.54 -5.16
C PHE A 210 6.89 16.66 -4.38
N LEU A 211 6.94 16.62 -3.06
CA LEU A 211 6.40 17.67 -2.19
C LEU A 211 7.01 19.03 -2.48
N GLY A 212 8.32 19.08 -2.70
CA GLY A 212 9.02 20.32 -3.09
C GLY A 212 8.48 20.91 -4.40
N GLY A 213 8.12 20.06 -5.36
CA GLY A 213 7.51 20.48 -6.64
C GLY A 213 6.10 21.05 -6.52
N LEU A 214 5.36 20.74 -5.44
CA LEU A 214 4.03 21.29 -5.19
C LEU A 214 4.06 22.73 -4.66
N ARG A 215 5.18 23.16 -4.08
CA ARG A 215 5.28 24.47 -3.43
C ARG A 215 5.32 25.61 -4.44
N THR A 216 4.77 26.74 -4.03
CA THR A 216 4.90 27.99 -4.78
C THR A 216 6.37 28.40 -4.87
N ALA A 217 6.83 28.78 -6.06
CA ALA A 217 8.16 29.34 -6.29
C ALA A 217 8.03 30.65 -7.10
N PRO A 218 8.87 31.68 -6.83
CA PRO A 218 8.73 33.02 -7.44
C PRO A 218 8.76 33.03 -8.96
N ALA A 219 9.33 32.03 -9.62
CA ALA A 219 9.48 31.96 -11.08
C ALA A 219 8.96 30.63 -11.66
N ALA A 220 8.04 29.96 -10.96
CA ALA A 220 7.49 28.70 -11.46
C ALA A 220 6.68 28.92 -12.74
N ALA A 221 7.12 28.31 -13.85
CA ALA A 221 6.30 28.24 -15.07
C ALA A 221 5.02 27.44 -14.79
N ALA A 222 3.94 27.74 -15.53
CA ALA A 222 2.73 26.93 -15.51
C ALA A 222 3.05 25.49 -15.91
N LEU A 223 2.29 24.54 -15.37
CA LEU A 223 2.44 23.14 -15.74
C LEU A 223 2.10 22.95 -17.23
N PRO A 224 2.88 22.12 -17.97
CA PRO A 224 2.84 22.11 -19.44
C PRO A 224 1.61 21.39 -20.03
N ALA A 225 0.81 20.73 -19.21
CA ALA A 225 -0.37 19.99 -19.62
C ALA A 225 -1.51 20.19 -18.62
N PRO A 226 -2.78 20.01 -19.04
CA PRO A 226 -3.90 20.03 -18.13
C PRO A 226 -3.78 18.86 -17.11
N ALA A 227 -4.31 19.07 -15.91
CA ALA A 227 -4.41 18.03 -14.89
C ALA A 227 -5.36 16.93 -15.34
N LEU A 228 -5.12 15.70 -14.86
CA LEU A 228 -6.07 14.59 -15.04
C LEU A 228 -7.39 14.90 -14.33
N THR A 229 -8.48 14.51 -14.94
CA THR A 229 -9.76 14.41 -14.25
C THR A 229 -9.79 13.19 -13.33
N ALA A 230 -10.72 13.15 -12.38
CA ALA A 230 -10.92 11.99 -11.52
C ALA A 230 -11.23 10.70 -12.32
N ALA A 231 -11.95 10.80 -13.43
CA ALA A 231 -12.26 9.67 -14.29
C ALA A 231 -11.00 9.15 -15.01
N GLU A 232 -10.19 10.03 -15.59
CA GLU A 232 -8.93 9.70 -16.25
C GLU A 232 -7.93 9.09 -15.27
N LEU A 233 -7.79 9.64 -14.07
CA LEU A 233 -6.97 9.05 -13.02
C LEU A 233 -7.44 7.63 -12.69
N GLY A 234 -8.74 7.41 -12.55
CA GLY A 234 -9.30 6.08 -12.32
C GLY A 234 -8.98 5.08 -13.43
N GLU A 235 -8.97 5.50 -14.70
CA GLU A 235 -8.53 4.66 -15.83
C GLU A 235 -7.04 4.29 -15.70
N VAL A 236 -6.18 5.27 -15.52
CA VAL A 236 -4.72 5.07 -15.35
C VAL A 236 -4.42 4.08 -14.22
N LEU A 237 -5.07 4.24 -13.06
CA LEU A 237 -4.84 3.36 -11.91
C LEU A 237 -5.31 1.92 -12.18
N ARG A 238 -6.38 1.73 -12.99
CA ARG A 238 -6.83 0.39 -13.40
C ARG A 238 -5.85 -0.30 -14.36
N GLU A 239 -5.21 0.45 -15.26
CA GLU A 239 -4.22 -0.09 -16.19
C GLU A 239 -2.91 -0.46 -15.50
N LEU A 240 -2.56 0.22 -14.40
CA LEU A 240 -1.36 -0.13 -13.63
C LEU A 240 -1.41 -1.56 -13.11
N GLY A 241 -2.57 -2.08 -12.69
CA GLY A 241 -2.76 -3.44 -12.17
C GLY A 241 -1.84 -3.79 -10.97
N PRO A 242 -2.02 -4.91 -10.31
CA PRO A 242 -1.11 -5.37 -9.27
C PRO A 242 0.27 -5.74 -9.83
N HIS A 243 1.29 -5.76 -8.98
CA HIS A 243 2.65 -6.17 -9.37
C HIS A 243 2.68 -7.64 -9.80
N ARG A 244 2.57 -7.90 -11.10
CA ARG A 244 2.76 -9.25 -11.63
C ARG A 244 4.22 -9.65 -11.46
N THR A 245 4.47 -10.68 -10.65
CA THR A 245 5.69 -11.46 -10.77
C THR A 245 5.62 -12.13 -12.15
N ARG A 246 6.54 -11.81 -13.06
CA ARG A 246 6.81 -12.66 -14.22
C ARG A 246 7.33 -14.00 -13.68
N ALA A 247 6.42 -14.86 -13.22
CA ALA A 247 6.70 -16.28 -13.11
C ALA A 247 6.84 -16.76 -14.55
N GLY A 248 8.04 -17.29 -14.87
CA GLY A 248 8.47 -17.55 -16.21
C GLY A 248 7.45 -18.29 -17.08
N ASP A 249 7.15 -17.72 -18.22
CA ASP A 249 6.79 -18.42 -19.44
C ASP A 249 7.97 -19.35 -19.82
N ARG A 250 8.03 -20.50 -19.19
CA ARG A 250 8.65 -21.69 -19.74
C ARG A 250 7.52 -22.60 -20.21
N GLU A 251 7.09 -22.38 -21.45
CA GLU A 251 6.44 -23.45 -22.21
C GLU A 251 7.35 -24.70 -22.15
N PRO A 252 6.78 -25.88 -21.81
CA PRO A 252 7.47 -27.12 -22.07
C PRO A 252 7.48 -27.31 -23.59
N ARG A 253 8.64 -27.14 -24.19
CA ARG A 253 8.85 -27.65 -25.56
C ARG A 253 8.67 -29.16 -25.51
N ALA A 254 7.72 -29.66 -26.34
CA ALA A 254 7.50 -31.04 -26.69
C ALA A 254 8.76 -31.71 -27.29
#